data_7b48d7a23b36db39993d890bcfe8a31a
#
_entry.id   7b48d7a23b36db39993d890bcfe8a31a
#
_cell.length_a   1.000
_cell.length_b   1.000
_cell.length_c   1.000
_cell.angle_alpha   90.00
_cell.angle_beta   90.00
_cell.angle_gamma   90.00
#
_symmetry.space_group_name_H-M   'P 1'
#
loop_
_entity.id
_entity.type
_entity.pdbx_description
1 polymer ?
#
loop_
_entity_poly.entity_id
_entity_poly.type
_entity_poly.pdbx_seq_one_letter_code
_entity_poly.pdbx_strand_id
1 'polypeptide(L)'
;MRAPLTFNTDTDSAGNSIYAEKTAAIVTGAATVAVKNAPGRVINALVTAAGTGGDNATITDGASGTILAVILGSAAVGTQITIQMPAANSIVVVNVASGPAFTLGYN
;
A
#
# COMPACT_ATOMS: atom_id res chain seq x y z
N MET A 1 -19.46 -22.23 29.17
CA MET A 1 -18.21 -21.76 28.75
C MET A 1 -18.37 -21.07 27.43
N ARG A 2 -17.69 -20.14 27.28
CA ARG A 2 -17.78 -19.51 26.06
C ARG A 2 -16.62 -19.84 25.21
N ALA A 3 -16.79 -19.59 24.01
CA ALA A 3 -15.70 -19.78 23.10
C ALA A 3 -14.49 -19.04 23.63
N PRO A 4 -13.34 -19.62 23.46
CA PRO A 4 -12.13 -18.93 23.79
C PRO A 4 -12.10 -17.63 23.02
N LEU A 5 -11.59 -16.67 23.67
CA LEU A 5 -11.31 -15.47 22.95
C LEU A 5 -10.35 -15.78 21.86
N THR A 6 -10.81 -15.50 20.72
CA THR A 6 -9.90 -15.51 19.61
C THR A 6 -9.05 -14.29 19.74
N PHE A 7 -7.84 -14.49 20.19
CA PHE A 7 -6.89 -13.44 20.10
C PHE A 7 -6.57 -13.28 18.64
N ASN A 8 -7.04 -12.25 18.10
CA ASN A 8 -6.72 -11.98 16.73
C ASN A 8 -5.33 -11.40 16.66
N THR A 9 -4.35 -12.29 16.71
CA THR A 9 -2.96 -11.91 16.53
C THR A 9 -2.66 -11.43 15.12
N ASP A 10 -3.66 -11.51 14.24
CA ASP A 10 -3.56 -11.10 12.86
C ASP A 10 -4.07 -9.68 12.64
N THR A 11 -4.29 -8.94 13.72
CA THR A 11 -4.68 -7.53 13.63
C THR A 11 -3.68 -6.65 14.34
N ASP A 12 -3.61 -5.40 13.90
CA ASP A 12 -2.82 -4.38 14.59
C ASP A 12 -3.64 -3.76 15.74
N SER A 13 -3.05 -2.81 16.44
CA SER A 13 -3.71 -2.17 17.58
C SER A 13 -4.93 -1.35 17.17
N ALA A 14 -5.06 -0.97 15.92
CA ALA A 14 -6.21 -0.26 15.40
C ALA A 14 -7.31 -1.21 14.90
N GLY A 15 -7.10 -2.51 14.97
CA GLY A 15 -8.07 -3.50 14.55
C GLY A 15 -8.00 -3.89 13.07
N ASN A 16 -7.00 -3.41 12.34
CA ASN A 16 -6.84 -3.78 10.93
C ASN A 16 -6.11 -5.11 10.83
N SER A 17 -6.55 -5.96 9.90
CA SER A 17 -5.86 -7.20 9.60
C SER A 17 -4.44 -6.91 9.09
N ILE A 18 -3.50 -7.75 9.48
CA ILE A 18 -2.14 -7.69 8.94
C ILE A 18 -2.01 -8.42 7.60
N TYR A 19 -3.08 -9.06 7.16
CA TYR A 19 -3.15 -9.67 5.83
C TYR A 19 -3.99 -8.78 4.93
N ALA A 20 -3.60 -8.66 3.67
CA ALA A 20 -4.34 -7.86 2.72
C ALA A 20 -5.71 -8.51 2.45
N GLU A 21 -6.76 -7.76 2.68
CA GLU A 21 -8.13 -8.17 2.37
C GLU A 21 -8.67 -7.42 1.16
N LYS A 22 -7.97 -6.39 0.73
CA LYS A 22 -8.35 -5.55 -0.41
C LYS A 22 -7.12 -5.29 -1.27
N THR A 23 -7.36 -5.07 -2.54
CA THR A 23 -6.30 -4.73 -3.47
C THR A 23 -6.70 -3.53 -4.31
N ALA A 24 -5.71 -2.75 -4.70
CA ALA A 24 -5.88 -1.64 -5.63
C ALA A 24 -4.81 -1.73 -6.71
N ALA A 25 -5.22 -1.63 -7.96
CA ALA A 25 -4.28 -1.62 -9.07
C ALA A 25 -3.85 -0.17 -9.35
N ILE A 26 -2.57 0.07 -9.24
CA ILE A 26 -1.98 1.38 -9.54
C ILE A 26 -1.28 1.26 -10.89
N VAL A 27 -1.74 2.02 -11.85
CA VAL A 27 -1.23 1.94 -13.21
C VAL A 27 -0.15 2.97 -13.46
N THR A 28 0.73 2.69 -14.43
CA THR A 28 1.74 3.65 -14.88
C THR A 28 1.04 4.90 -15.41
N GLY A 29 1.56 6.04 -15.05
CA GLY A 29 0.99 7.32 -15.47
C GLY A 29 -0.13 7.83 -14.59
N ALA A 30 -0.56 7.06 -13.61
CA ALA A 30 -1.52 7.54 -12.64
C ALA A 30 -0.87 8.65 -11.81
N ALA A 31 -1.60 9.72 -11.60
CA ALA A 31 -1.15 10.81 -10.73
C ALA A 31 -1.34 10.39 -9.26
N THR A 32 -1.93 11.24 -8.46
CA THR A 32 -2.26 10.91 -7.08
C THR A 32 -3.55 10.11 -7.04
N VAL A 33 -3.53 8.97 -6.36
CA VAL A 33 -4.70 8.09 -6.23
C VAL A 33 -5.03 7.92 -4.76
N ALA A 34 -6.25 8.28 -4.38
CA ALA A 34 -6.74 8.00 -3.03
C ALA A 34 -7.24 6.55 -3.00
N VAL A 35 -6.49 5.67 -2.39
CA VAL A 35 -6.85 4.24 -2.30
C VAL A 35 -7.91 4.02 -1.24
N LYS A 36 -7.77 4.69 -0.11
CA LYS A 36 -8.73 4.61 0.98
C LYS A 36 -8.80 5.95 1.69
N ASN A 37 -10.01 6.48 1.82
CA ASN A 37 -10.25 7.79 2.45
C ASN A 37 -10.55 7.66 3.95
N ALA A 38 -9.90 6.74 4.62
CA ALA A 38 -10.10 6.46 6.04
C ALA A 38 -8.85 5.77 6.57
N PRO A 39 -8.65 5.73 7.89
CA PRO A 39 -7.55 4.98 8.45
C PRO A 39 -7.55 3.52 8.00
N GLY A 40 -6.38 2.95 7.86
CA GLY A 40 -6.22 1.58 7.42
C GLY A 40 -4.79 1.09 7.61
N ARG A 41 -4.44 0.09 6.85
CA ARG A 41 -3.10 -0.48 6.89
C ARG A 41 -2.64 -0.86 5.49
N VAL A 42 -1.44 -0.49 5.15
CA VAL A 42 -0.80 -0.90 3.90
C VAL A 42 -0.05 -2.20 4.17
N ILE A 43 -0.33 -3.23 3.42
CA ILE A 43 0.17 -4.58 3.69
C ILE A 43 1.36 -4.92 2.80
N ASN A 44 1.15 -4.91 1.50
CA ASN A 44 2.18 -5.32 0.54
C ASN A 44 1.94 -4.68 -0.82
N ALA A 45 2.89 -4.88 -1.71
CA ALA A 45 2.76 -4.47 -3.10
C ALA A 45 3.43 -5.50 -4.00
N LEU A 46 2.84 -5.67 -5.18
CA LEU A 46 3.39 -6.50 -6.24
C LEU A 46 3.61 -5.64 -7.47
N VAL A 47 4.84 -5.52 -7.92
CA VAL A 47 5.17 -4.73 -9.11
C VAL A 47 4.66 -5.45 -10.36
N THR A 48 3.82 -4.79 -11.13
CA THR A 48 3.24 -5.34 -12.36
C THR A 48 3.86 -4.75 -13.62
N ALA A 49 4.49 -3.58 -13.52
CA ALA A 49 5.28 -3.00 -14.60
C ALA A 49 6.35 -2.10 -14.01
N ALA A 50 7.56 -2.21 -14.53
CA ALA A 50 8.64 -1.32 -14.13
C ALA A 50 8.35 0.11 -14.61
N GLY A 51 8.81 1.09 -13.85
CA GLY A 51 8.78 2.46 -14.30
C GLY A 51 9.82 2.73 -15.39
N THR A 52 9.67 3.86 -16.03
CA THR A 52 10.65 4.33 -17.01
C THR A 52 11.37 5.55 -16.43
N GLY A 53 12.65 5.68 -16.66
CA GLY A 53 13.40 6.84 -16.17
C GLY A 53 13.74 6.87 -14.69
N GLY A 54 13.43 5.82 -13.95
CA GLY A 54 13.84 5.68 -12.55
C GLY A 54 12.98 6.43 -11.54
N ASP A 55 11.84 6.96 -11.95
CA ASP A 55 10.92 7.64 -11.02
C ASP A 55 10.20 6.64 -10.12
N ASN A 56 10.04 7.02 -8.86
CA ASN A 56 9.44 6.18 -7.85
C ASN A 56 7.99 6.60 -7.59
N ALA A 57 7.19 5.64 -7.10
CA ALA A 57 5.90 5.93 -6.51
C ALA A 57 6.04 5.94 -5.00
N THR A 58 5.26 6.76 -4.32
CA THR A 58 5.22 6.79 -2.85
C THR A 58 3.81 6.49 -2.36
N ILE A 59 3.74 5.83 -1.23
CA ILE A 59 2.48 5.58 -0.54
C ILE A 59 2.52 6.39 0.74
N THR A 60 1.54 7.26 0.92
CA THR A 60 1.54 8.22 2.02
C THR A 60 0.30 8.09 2.89
N ASP A 61 0.44 8.51 4.13
CA ASP A 61 -0.65 8.64 5.08
C ASP A 61 -1.29 10.02 4.91
N GLY A 62 -2.27 10.10 4.03
CA GLY A 62 -2.84 11.37 3.59
C GLY A 62 -2.05 11.98 2.42
N ALA A 63 -2.64 12.95 1.74
CA ALA A 63 -2.10 13.50 0.49
C ALA A 63 -0.72 14.15 0.65
N SER A 64 -0.43 14.70 1.83
CA SER A 64 0.87 15.33 2.12
C SER A 64 1.46 14.77 3.39
N GLY A 65 1.08 13.56 3.76
CA GLY A 65 1.46 12.97 5.02
C GLY A 65 2.74 12.17 4.99
N THR A 66 2.92 11.39 6.04
CA THR A 66 4.09 10.54 6.21
C THR A 66 4.19 9.53 5.08
N ILE A 67 5.38 9.35 4.55
CA ILE A 67 5.63 8.30 3.56
C ILE A 67 5.64 6.96 4.27
N LEU A 68 4.77 6.07 3.85
CA LEU A 68 4.66 4.71 4.38
C LEU A 68 5.51 3.73 3.59
N ALA A 69 5.67 3.96 2.30
CA ALA A 69 6.47 3.10 1.45
C ALA A 69 6.90 3.83 0.19
N VAL A 70 7.97 3.37 -0.40
CA VAL A 70 8.46 3.84 -1.70
C VAL A 70 8.56 2.63 -2.62
N ILE A 71 7.89 2.72 -3.76
CA ILE A 71 7.98 1.70 -4.81
C ILE A 71 8.97 2.21 -5.84
N LEU A 72 10.10 1.54 -5.95
CA LEU A 72 11.16 1.98 -6.84
C LEU A 72 10.73 1.83 -8.31
N GLY A 73 11.00 2.86 -9.09
CA GLY A 73 10.74 2.80 -10.54
C GLY A 73 11.59 1.76 -11.25
N SER A 74 12.74 1.40 -10.67
CA SER A 74 13.61 0.37 -11.22
C SER A 74 13.23 -1.04 -10.79
N ALA A 75 12.22 -1.21 -9.96
CA ALA A 75 11.82 -2.54 -9.50
C ALA A 75 11.31 -3.38 -10.67
N ALA A 76 11.77 -4.62 -10.74
CA ALA A 76 11.38 -5.53 -11.80
C ALA A 76 9.95 -6.03 -11.61
N VAL A 77 9.30 -6.38 -12.70
CA VAL A 77 8.00 -7.04 -12.69
C VAL A 77 8.08 -8.30 -11.85
N GLY A 78 7.09 -8.50 -10.96
CA GLY A 78 7.05 -9.64 -10.07
C GLY A 78 7.71 -9.39 -8.71
N THR A 79 8.36 -8.23 -8.51
CA THR A 79 8.92 -7.88 -7.20
C THR A 79 7.79 -7.75 -6.19
N GLN A 80 7.93 -8.46 -5.08
CA GLN A 80 6.99 -8.38 -3.97
C GLN A 80 7.63 -7.59 -2.82
N ILE A 81 6.87 -6.65 -2.29
CA ILE A 81 7.33 -5.76 -1.24
C ILE A 81 6.41 -5.91 -0.05
N THR A 82 6.99 -6.25 1.10
CA THR A 82 6.25 -6.27 2.35
C THR A 82 6.34 -4.88 2.97
N ILE A 83 5.20 -4.28 3.29
CA ILE A 83 5.15 -2.91 3.79
C ILE A 83 4.74 -2.90 5.26
N GLN A 84 3.56 -3.42 5.60
CA GLN A 84 3.08 -3.54 6.98
C GLN A 84 3.14 -2.24 7.76
N MET A 85 2.57 -1.17 7.20
CA MET A 85 2.56 0.15 7.81
C MET A 85 1.14 0.65 8.04
N PRO A 86 0.82 1.11 9.26
CA PRO A 86 -0.49 1.69 9.52
C PRO A 86 -0.61 3.07 8.89
N ALA A 87 -1.80 3.38 8.40
CA ALA A 87 -2.16 4.70 7.93
C ALA A 87 -3.18 5.28 8.90
N ALA A 88 -2.82 6.37 9.56
CA ALA A 88 -3.66 6.96 10.59
C ALA A 88 -4.82 7.78 10.01
N ASN A 89 -4.67 8.28 8.80
CA ASN A 89 -5.65 9.16 8.17
C ASN A 89 -6.25 8.56 6.90
N SER A 90 -5.42 8.20 5.95
CA SER A 90 -5.86 7.65 4.67
C SER A 90 -4.69 7.01 3.95
N ILE A 91 -4.99 6.23 2.92
CA ILE A 91 -3.96 5.61 2.08
C ILE A 91 -3.99 6.30 0.73
N VAL A 92 -2.90 6.98 0.39
CA VAL A 92 -2.76 7.72 -0.86
C VAL A 92 -1.51 7.26 -1.58
N VAL A 93 -1.62 7.03 -2.87
CA VAL A 93 -0.47 6.73 -3.72
C VAL A 93 -0.17 7.96 -4.56
N VAL A 94 1.07 8.43 -4.46
CA VAL A 94 1.57 9.52 -5.29
C VAL A 94 2.49 8.91 -6.33
N ASN A 95 2.09 8.97 -7.58
CA ASN A 95 2.84 8.41 -8.69
C ASN A 95 3.07 9.50 -9.74
N VAL A 96 3.93 9.20 -10.69
CA VAL A 96 4.24 10.10 -11.82
C VAL A 96 4.12 9.32 -13.12
N ALA A 97 4.15 10.05 -14.24
CA ALA A 97 3.91 9.45 -15.57
C ALA A 97 4.87 8.30 -15.88
N SER A 98 6.10 8.38 -15.39
CA SER A 98 7.13 7.35 -15.61
C SER A 98 7.32 6.43 -14.42
N GLY A 99 6.43 6.49 -13.44
CA GLY A 99 6.50 5.64 -12.26
C GLY A 99 6.09 4.19 -12.53
N PRO A 100 6.33 3.30 -11.58
CA PRO A 100 5.98 1.89 -11.72
C PRO A 100 4.48 1.67 -11.62
N ALA A 101 4.02 0.53 -12.17
CA ALA A 101 2.69 0.03 -11.91
C ALA A 101 2.78 -1.10 -10.89
N PHE A 102 1.81 -1.18 -10.00
CA PHE A 102 1.80 -2.22 -8.97
C PHE A 102 0.40 -2.47 -8.44
N THR A 103 0.21 -3.62 -7.82
CA THR A 103 -1.00 -3.95 -7.09
C THR A 103 -0.71 -3.77 -5.61
N LEU A 104 -1.49 -2.92 -4.95
CA LEU A 104 -1.34 -2.63 -3.54
C LEU A 104 -2.33 -3.47 -2.73
N GLY A 105 -1.82 -4.24 -1.78
CA GLY A 105 -2.65 -4.94 -0.80
C GLY A 105 -2.80 -4.08 0.44
N TYR A 106 -4.04 -3.93 0.90
CA TYR A 106 -4.33 -3.05 2.03
C TYR A 106 -5.60 -3.45 2.76
N ASN A 107 -5.82 -2.77 3.87
CA ASN A 107 -7.07 -2.82 4.63
C ASN A 107 -7.54 -1.45 5.03
#